data_94aecb6eade858a16428e5c7e509f3ff
#
_entry.id   94aecb6eade858a16428e5c7e509f3ff
#
_cell.length_a   1.000
_cell.length_b   1.000
_cell.length_c   1.000
_cell.angle_alpha   90.00
_cell.angle_beta   90.00
_cell.angle_gamma   90.00
#
_symmetry.space_group_name_H-M   'P 1'
#
loop_
_entity.id
_entity.type
_entity.pdbx_description
1 polymer ?
#
loop_
_entity_poly.entity_id
_entity_poly.type
_entity_poly.pdbx_seq_one_letter_code
_entity_poly.pdbx_strand_id
1 'polypeptide(L)'
;GNELAEAAKDALKAGAEIFKTEVIEYENKKNKLVTFKEELSSFIEKSVPNKPLIFIVDELDRCRPDYAVEVLEKIKHFFSIKGIVFVLSIDKEQLSNSIRGHYGSDRINAEEYLRRFIDVEYLLPEPDVESYCKYLYEYFNFQGFLENRDRYQHSEFRSDPERLLKCAKEIIKAKNLSLRQIEKLFVHTRLVLSSCSSNHYIFPQLTFILIYIRSIDPKFYLQIINQQLSIQEIADHIPQIFPTTMFQEPSQYTQKASLWGLADLFYCYAQSFERTGHPLKIISHGQTQSENRLTFNIDYVDNTKLATAIIHYYQIYQGAGWSHIIKAINLLNSITETE
;
A
#
# COMPACT_ATOMS: atom_id res chain seq x y z
N GLY A 1 18.54 72.98 2.27
CA GLY A 1 17.28 72.71 3.05
C GLY A 1 16.08 72.41 2.18
N ASN A 2 16.01 73.01 0.97
CA ASN A 2 14.82 72.83 0.10
C ASN A 2 14.79 71.43 -0.64
N GLU A 3 15.90 70.90 -1.07
CA GLU A 3 15.95 69.60 -1.80
C GLU A 3 15.53 68.42 -0.93
N LEU A 4 15.85 68.40 0.35
CA LEU A 4 15.40 67.34 1.28
C LEU A 4 13.90 67.42 1.57
N ALA A 5 13.32 68.65 1.58
CA ALA A 5 11.88 68.79 1.76
C ALA A 5 11.08 68.40 0.51
N GLU A 6 11.61 68.64 -0.68
CA GLU A 6 11.01 68.20 -1.94
C GLU A 6 11.09 66.67 -2.09
N ALA A 7 12.22 66.03 -1.83
CA ALA A 7 12.39 64.59 -1.86
C ALA A 7 11.46 63.87 -0.86
N ALA A 8 11.28 64.44 0.36
CA ALA A 8 10.32 63.91 1.34
C ALA A 8 8.86 64.03 0.87
N LYS A 9 8.53 65.12 0.17
CA LYS A 9 7.18 65.33 -0.38
C LYS A 9 6.85 64.39 -1.55
N ASP A 10 7.84 64.10 -2.38
CA ASP A 10 7.70 63.16 -3.48
C ASP A 10 7.62 61.71 -2.98
N ALA A 11 8.38 61.34 -1.96
CA ALA A 11 8.29 60.04 -1.30
C ALA A 11 6.93 59.84 -0.61
N LEU A 12 6.37 60.87 0.02
CA LEU A 12 5.03 60.85 0.60
C LEU A 12 3.92 60.73 -0.46
N LYS A 13 4.05 61.40 -1.61
CA LYS A 13 3.14 61.27 -2.73
C LYS A 13 3.16 59.85 -3.34
N ALA A 14 4.37 59.32 -3.60
CA ALA A 14 4.54 57.98 -4.12
C ALA A 14 3.97 56.95 -3.15
N GLY A 15 4.21 57.07 -1.83
CA GLY A 15 3.61 56.20 -0.82
C GLY A 15 2.08 56.26 -0.77
N ALA A 16 1.51 57.50 -0.91
CA ALA A 16 0.06 57.68 -0.98
C ALA A 16 -0.57 57.08 -2.25
N GLU A 17 0.11 57.13 -3.38
CA GLU A 17 -0.35 56.48 -4.62
C GLU A 17 -0.30 54.94 -4.55
N ILE A 18 0.79 54.40 -3.99
CA ILE A 18 0.90 52.96 -3.73
C ILE A 18 -0.22 52.49 -2.81
N PHE A 19 -0.43 53.18 -1.69
CA PHE A 19 -1.51 52.84 -0.75
C PHE A 19 -2.89 52.92 -1.41
N LYS A 20 -3.14 53.94 -2.23
CA LYS A 20 -4.38 54.10 -2.96
C LYS A 20 -4.61 52.97 -3.97
N THR A 21 -3.54 52.52 -4.65
CA THR A 21 -3.59 51.41 -5.58
C THR A 21 -3.91 50.09 -4.84
N GLU A 22 -3.23 49.84 -3.71
CA GLU A 22 -3.50 48.66 -2.88
C GLU A 22 -4.93 48.61 -2.33
N VAL A 23 -5.46 49.78 -1.91
CA VAL A 23 -6.86 49.88 -1.45
C VAL A 23 -7.84 49.57 -2.58
N ILE A 24 -7.61 50.14 -3.78
CA ILE A 24 -8.47 49.87 -4.96
C ILE A 24 -8.40 48.40 -5.36
N GLU A 25 -7.22 47.80 -5.35
CA GLU A 25 -7.07 46.35 -5.62
C GLU A 25 -7.77 45.50 -4.58
N TYR A 26 -7.68 45.88 -3.31
CA TYR A 26 -8.39 45.19 -2.23
C TYR A 26 -9.91 45.28 -2.40
N GLU A 27 -10.44 46.48 -2.69
CA GLU A 27 -11.89 46.68 -2.96
C GLU A 27 -12.35 45.85 -4.17
N ASN A 28 -11.56 45.85 -5.24
CA ASN A 28 -11.86 45.08 -6.42
C ASN A 28 -11.88 43.56 -6.13
N LYS A 29 -10.90 43.06 -5.35
CA LYS A 29 -10.88 41.65 -4.89
C LYS A 29 -12.10 41.33 -4.02
N LYS A 30 -12.45 42.23 -3.10
CA LYS A 30 -13.61 42.08 -2.22
C LYS A 30 -14.92 42.04 -3.02
N ASN A 31 -15.10 42.95 -3.97
CA ASN A 31 -16.31 42.97 -4.82
C ASN A 31 -16.43 41.73 -5.70
N LYS A 32 -15.30 41.28 -6.30
CA LYS A 32 -15.27 40.03 -7.06
C LYS A 32 -15.68 38.81 -6.20
N LEU A 33 -15.24 38.78 -4.95
CA LEU A 33 -15.61 37.70 -4.03
C LEU A 33 -17.10 37.72 -3.67
N VAL A 34 -17.70 38.91 -3.49
CA VAL A 34 -19.13 39.06 -3.23
C VAL A 34 -19.94 38.58 -4.45
N THR A 35 -19.61 39.08 -5.64
CA THR A 35 -20.27 38.66 -6.88
C THR A 35 -20.17 37.15 -7.09
N PHE A 36 -19.00 36.58 -6.89
CA PHE A 36 -18.80 35.13 -6.99
C PHE A 36 -19.67 34.34 -5.99
N LYS A 37 -19.79 34.81 -4.75
CA LYS A 37 -20.68 34.18 -3.76
C LYS A 37 -22.15 34.19 -4.18
N GLU A 38 -22.60 35.31 -4.71
CA GLU A 38 -23.99 35.47 -5.20
C GLU A 38 -24.27 34.55 -6.39
N GLU A 39 -23.36 34.50 -7.36
CA GLU A 39 -23.44 33.61 -8.52
C GLU A 39 -23.42 32.13 -8.10
N LEU A 40 -22.57 31.77 -7.18
CA LEU A 40 -22.46 30.40 -6.66
C LEU A 40 -23.74 30.00 -5.89
N SER A 41 -24.26 30.90 -5.05
CA SER A 41 -25.53 30.68 -4.35
C SER A 41 -26.70 30.46 -5.33
N SER A 42 -26.79 31.32 -6.36
CA SER A 42 -27.82 31.20 -7.41
C SER A 42 -27.66 29.91 -8.23
N PHE A 43 -26.43 29.50 -8.50
CA PHE A 43 -26.13 28.22 -9.18
C PHE A 43 -26.61 27.03 -8.35
N ILE A 44 -26.33 27.02 -7.04
CA ILE A 44 -26.72 25.92 -6.14
C ILE A 44 -28.26 25.81 -6.08
N GLU A 45 -28.93 26.93 -5.88
CA GLU A 45 -30.42 26.97 -5.81
C GLU A 45 -31.09 26.44 -7.10
N LYS A 46 -30.50 26.73 -8.26
CA LYS A 46 -31.02 26.31 -9.56
C LYS A 46 -30.64 24.89 -9.96
N SER A 47 -29.40 24.46 -9.64
CA SER A 47 -28.87 23.22 -10.14
C SER A 47 -29.16 22.03 -9.24
N VAL A 48 -29.28 22.24 -7.92
CA VAL A 48 -29.42 21.15 -6.93
C VAL A 48 -30.43 21.53 -5.86
N PRO A 49 -31.71 21.71 -6.24
CA PRO A 49 -32.74 22.14 -5.29
C PRO A 49 -32.83 21.12 -4.12
N ASN A 50 -32.80 21.63 -2.90
CA ASN A 50 -32.92 20.85 -1.65
C ASN A 50 -31.81 19.85 -1.35
N LYS A 51 -30.66 19.93 -2.01
CA LYS A 51 -29.50 19.11 -1.69
C LYS A 51 -28.26 20.00 -1.53
N PRO A 52 -27.32 19.67 -0.60
CA PRO A 52 -26.08 20.41 -0.47
C PRO A 52 -25.12 20.06 -1.60
N LEU A 53 -24.36 21.07 -2.03
CA LEU A 53 -23.16 20.88 -2.83
C LEU A 53 -22.04 20.47 -1.89
N ILE A 54 -21.43 19.31 -2.10
CA ILE A 54 -20.33 18.81 -1.28
C ILE A 54 -19.02 19.14 -1.99
N PHE A 55 -18.17 19.90 -1.30
CA PHE A 55 -16.83 20.25 -1.74
C PHE A 55 -15.81 19.42 -0.96
N ILE A 56 -15.11 18.49 -1.63
CA ILE A 56 -14.10 17.64 -1.00
C ILE A 56 -12.72 18.23 -1.31
N VAL A 57 -11.96 18.55 -0.26
CA VAL A 57 -10.56 18.97 -0.34
C VAL A 57 -9.73 17.85 0.26
N ASP A 58 -8.96 17.18 -0.58
CA ASP A 58 -8.13 16.04 -0.21
C ASP A 58 -6.65 16.40 -0.22
N GLU A 59 -5.87 15.70 0.60
CA GLU A 59 -4.40 15.78 0.66
C GLU A 59 -3.83 17.17 0.97
N LEU A 60 -4.59 18.04 1.64
CA LEU A 60 -4.11 19.39 2.00
C LEU A 60 -2.91 19.34 2.97
N ASP A 61 -2.82 18.31 3.78
CA ASP A 61 -1.73 18.02 4.71
C ASP A 61 -0.40 17.70 4.01
N ARG A 62 -0.42 17.35 2.71
CA ARG A 62 0.76 17.07 1.88
C ARG A 62 1.22 18.26 1.06
N CYS A 63 0.47 19.35 1.10
CA CYS A 63 0.82 20.56 0.40
C CYS A 63 1.93 21.33 1.13
N ARG A 64 2.58 22.25 0.40
CA ARG A 64 3.50 23.20 1.03
C ARG A 64 2.77 23.97 2.13
N PRO A 65 3.41 24.22 3.28
CA PRO A 65 2.77 24.88 4.42
C PRO A 65 2.03 26.19 4.05
N ASP A 66 2.66 27.06 3.27
CA ASP A 66 2.07 28.33 2.85
C ASP A 66 0.80 28.11 2.03
N TYR A 67 0.83 27.15 1.10
CA TYR A 67 -0.31 26.83 0.25
C TYR A 67 -1.46 26.22 1.03
N ALA A 68 -1.16 25.33 1.97
CA ALA A 68 -2.18 24.68 2.81
C ALA A 68 -2.95 25.72 3.64
N VAL A 69 -2.24 26.66 4.27
CA VAL A 69 -2.83 27.77 5.03
C VAL A 69 -3.64 28.70 4.12
N GLU A 70 -3.10 29.06 2.96
CA GLU A 70 -3.80 29.91 1.98
C GLU A 70 -5.12 29.29 1.50
N VAL A 71 -5.14 27.99 1.24
CA VAL A 71 -6.36 27.27 0.86
C VAL A 71 -7.38 27.30 1.99
N LEU A 72 -6.99 27.01 3.24
CA LEU A 72 -7.88 27.08 4.40
C LEU A 72 -8.50 28.47 4.53
N GLU A 73 -7.68 29.52 4.43
CA GLU A 73 -8.16 30.89 4.53
C GLU A 73 -9.12 31.26 3.39
N LYS A 74 -8.86 30.79 2.17
CA LYS A 74 -9.74 31.03 1.02
C LYS A 74 -11.09 30.32 1.17
N ILE A 75 -11.12 29.05 1.53
CA ILE A 75 -12.37 28.30 1.67
C ILE A 75 -13.25 28.85 2.81
N LYS A 76 -12.64 29.41 3.85
CA LYS A 76 -13.37 30.08 4.94
C LYS A 76 -14.33 31.16 4.45
N HIS A 77 -13.96 31.88 3.40
CA HIS A 77 -14.82 32.89 2.82
C HIS A 77 -16.13 32.33 2.24
N PHE A 78 -16.18 31.02 1.93
CA PHE A 78 -17.37 30.37 1.36
C PHE A 78 -18.23 29.65 2.40
N PHE A 79 -17.81 29.56 3.66
CA PHE A 79 -18.58 28.89 4.74
C PHE A 79 -19.95 29.54 4.99
N SER A 80 -20.10 30.82 4.66
CA SER A 80 -21.38 31.53 4.80
C SER A 80 -22.41 31.23 3.71
N ILE A 81 -22.05 30.49 2.67
CA ILE A 81 -22.94 30.19 1.55
C ILE A 81 -23.84 29.00 1.93
N LYS A 82 -25.17 29.23 1.93
CA LYS A 82 -26.12 28.17 2.20
C LYS A 82 -26.05 27.06 1.14
N GLY A 83 -26.13 25.83 1.58
CA GLY A 83 -26.14 24.68 0.68
C GLY A 83 -24.77 24.20 0.23
N ILE A 84 -23.68 24.70 0.83
CA ILE A 84 -22.33 24.13 0.62
C ILE A 84 -21.89 23.42 1.90
N VAL A 85 -21.32 22.24 1.73
CA VAL A 85 -20.62 21.46 2.77
C VAL A 85 -19.21 21.23 2.31
N PHE A 86 -18.23 21.66 3.11
CA PHE A 86 -16.81 21.37 2.88
C PHE A 86 -16.44 20.11 3.66
N VAL A 87 -15.80 19.16 2.98
CA VAL A 87 -15.22 17.96 3.57
C VAL A 87 -13.70 18.03 3.38
N LEU A 88 -12.95 18.13 4.46
CA LEU A 88 -11.49 18.10 4.45
C LEU A 88 -11.05 16.66 4.76
N SER A 89 -10.47 15.98 3.78
CA SER A 89 -9.84 14.68 3.94
C SER A 89 -8.35 14.90 4.21
N ILE A 90 -7.95 14.85 5.47
CA ILE A 90 -6.64 15.28 5.94
C ILE A 90 -6.11 14.38 7.04
N ASP A 91 -4.78 14.30 7.15
CA ASP A 91 -4.08 13.98 8.38
C ASP A 91 -3.95 15.25 9.23
N LYS A 92 -4.73 15.31 10.33
CA LYS A 92 -4.79 16.51 11.17
C LYS A 92 -3.45 16.83 11.83
N GLU A 93 -2.65 15.84 12.18
CA GLU A 93 -1.33 16.03 12.77
C GLU A 93 -0.37 16.65 11.77
N GLN A 94 -0.33 16.13 10.55
CA GLN A 94 0.51 16.65 9.47
C GLN A 94 0.09 18.06 9.07
N LEU A 95 -1.22 18.33 8.96
CA LEU A 95 -1.71 19.66 8.67
C LEU A 95 -1.37 20.65 9.80
N SER A 96 -1.45 20.22 11.06
CA SER A 96 -1.01 21.01 12.22
C SER A 96 0.48 21.35 12.16
N ASN A 97 1.32 20.42 11.72
CA ASN A 97 2.74 20.65 11.51
C ASN A 97 2.99 21.66 10.37
N SER A 98 2.22 21.59 9.30
CA SER A 98 2.25 22.55 8.20
C SER A 98 1.90 23.97 8.68
N ILE A 99 0.87 24.12 9.54
CA ILE A 99 0.49 25.40 10.12
C ILE A 99 1.62 25.97 11.00
N ARG A 100 2.25 25.14 11.87
CA ARG A 100 3.41 25.57 12.67
C ARG A 100 4.57 26.02 11.78
N GLY A 101 4.83 25.27 10.72
CA GLY A 101 5.88 25.63 9.73
C GLY A 101 5.62 26.95 9.02
N HIS A 102 4.38 27.21 8.61
CA HIS A 102 3.99 28.48 7.98
C HIS A 102 4.27 29.69 8.86
N TYR A 103 3.89 29.61 10.13
CA TYR A 103 4.08 30.70 11.08
C TYR A 103 5.48 30.74 11.74
N GLY A 104 6.33 29.74 11.46
CA GLY A 104 7.70 29.66 11.97
C GLY A 104 7.81 29.53 13.49
N SER A 105 6.79 28.97 14.16
CA SER A 105 6.75 28.86 15.62
C SER A 105 6.05 27.62 16.13
N ASP A 106 6.74 26.82 16.91
CA ASP A 106 6.17 25.64 17.60
C ASP A 106 5.16 26.01 18.71
N ARG A 107 5.12 27.31 19.09
CA ARG A 107 4.21 27.81 20.14
C ARG A 107 2.80 28.06 19.64
N ILE A 108 2.57 28.03 18.33
CA ILE A 108 1.22 28.21 17.77
C ILE A 108 0.38 26.98 18.12
N ASN A 109 -0.80 27.25 18.70
CA ASN A 109 -1.81 26.24 18.88
C ASN A 109 -2.51 25.96 17.53
N ALA A 110 -1.93 25.04 16.75
CA ALA A 110 -2.44 24.67 15.43
C ALA A 110 -3.82 24.01 15.50
N GLU A 111 -4.14 23.31 16.59
CA GLU A 111 -5.48 22.74 16.78
C GLU A 111 -6.54 23.82 16.95
N GLU A 112 -6.24 24.86 17.77
CA GLU A 112 -7.15 25.99 17.92
C GLU A 112 -7.30 26.79 16.62
N TYR A 113 -6.23 26.85 15.82
CA TYR A 113 -6.30 27.43 14.50
C TYR A 113 -7.25 26.65 13.59
N LEU A 114 -7.15 25.31 13.55
CA LEU A 114 -8.00 24.44 12.74
C LEU A 114 -9.47 24.46 13.15
N ARG A 115 -9.79 24.67 14.41
CA ARG A 115 -11.18 24.84 14.89
C ARG A 115 -11.95 25.98 14.22
N ARG A 116 -11.24 26.92 13.58
CA ARG A 116 -11.88 27.99 12.82
C ARG A 116 -12.42 27.54 11.47
N PHE A 117 -12.06 26.36 11.03
CA PHE A 117 -12.37 25.79 9.71
C PHE A 117 -13.16 24.47 9.80
N ILE A 118 -13.10 23.79 10.94
CA ILE A 118 -13.66 22.45 11.14
C ILE A 118 -14.72 22.53 12.24
N ASP A 119 -15.98 22.38 11.87
CA ASP A 119 -17.10 22.34 12.81
C ASP A 119 -17.33 20.93 13.37
N VAL A 120 -17.11 19.92 12.55
CA VAL A 120 -17.31 18.52 12.89
C VAL A 120 -16.09 17.72 12.46
N GLU A 121 -15.55 16.94 13.37
CA GLU A 121 -14.42 16.06 13.13
C GLU A 121 -14.90 14.60 13.20
N TYR A 122 -14.59 13.83 12.17
CA TYR A 122 -14.87 12.40 12.10
C TYR A 122 -13.58 11.63 11.86
N LEU A 123 -13.21 10.80 12.80
CA LEU A 123 -12.07 9.90 12.67
C LEU A 123 -12.52 8.62 11.96
N LEU A 124 -11.93 8.33 10.80
CA LEU A 124 -12.17 7.06 10.13
C LEU A 124 -11.59 5.92 10.98
N PRO A 125 -12.41 4.93 11.34
CA PRO A 125 -11.89 3.78 12.09
C PRO A 125 -10.89 3.00 11.22
N GLU A 126 -9.87 2.44 11.87
CA GLU A 126 -9.00 1.51 11.17
C GLU A 126 -9.82 0.31 10.69
N PRO A 127 -9.72 -0.07 9.41
CA PRO A 127 -10.44 -1.22 8.89
C PRO A 127 -9.88 -2.51 9.48
N ASP A 128 -10.75 -3.50 9.69
CA ASP A 128 -10.32 -4.85 9.97
C ASP A 128 -9.48 -5.39 8.82
N VAL A 129 -8.24 -5.75 9.11
CA VAL A 129 -7.25 -6.18 8.12
C VAL A 129 -7.73 -7.43 7.35
N GLU A 130 -8.39 -8.37 8.01
CA GLU A 130 -8.89 -9.59 7.35
C GLU A 130 -10.03 -9.27 6.38
N SER A 131 -10.93 -8.37 6.77
CA SER A 131 -12.02 -7.88 5.91
C SER A 131 -11.47 -7.10 4.72
N TYR A 132 -10.42 -6.30 4.92
CA TYR A 132 -9.77 -5.57 3.83
C TYR A 132 -9.06 -6.51 2.84
N CYS A 133 -8.37 -7.54 3.32
CA CYS A 133 -7.79 -8.57 2.46
C CYS A 133 -8.87 -9.28 1.62
N LYS A 134 -10.02 -9.61 2.24
CA LYS A 134 -11.14 -10.22 1.53
C LYS A 134 -11.69 -9.29 0.46
N TYR A 135 -11.88 -8.00 0.79
CA TYR A 135 -12.32 -6.98 -0.15
C TYR A 135 -11.38 -6.88 -1.37
N LEU A 136 -10.06 -6.79 -1.16
CA LEU A 136 -9.08 -6.72 -2.26
C LEU A 136 -9.08 -8.00 -3.11
N TYR A 137 -9.20 -9.15 -2.47
CA TYR A 137 -9.28 -10.43 -3.16
C TYR A 137 -10.48 -10.50 -4.11
N GLU A 138 -11.66 -10.03 -3.65
CA GLU A 138 -12.88 -9.94 -4.44
C GLU A 138 -12.78 -8.85 -5.51
N TYR A 139 -12.29 -7.66 -5.15
CA TYR A 139 -12.14 -6.51 -6.05
C TYR A 139 -11.27 -6.84 -7.27
N PHE A 140 -10.14 -7.52 -7.06
CA PHE A 140 -9.26 -7.96 -8.14
C PHE A 140 -9.68 -9.30 -8.78
N ASN A 141 -10.83 -9.84 -8.40
CA ASN A 141 -11.40 -11.08 -8.94
C ASN A 141 -10.39 -12.25 -8.98
N PHE A 142 -9.71 -12.52 -7.87
CA PHE A 142 -8.76 -13.64 -7.79
C PHE A 142 -9.46 -14.99 -7.94
N GLN A 143 -10.64 -15.17 -7.33
CA GLN A 143 -11.41 -16.40 -7.42
C GLN A 143 -11.71 -16.76 -8.87
N GLY A 144 -12.41 -15.88 -9.59
CA GLY A 144 -12.79 -16.15 -10.98
C GLY A 144 -11.58 -16.28 -11.90
N PHE A 145 -10.51 -15.54 -11.63
CA PHE A 145 -9.27 -15.66 -12.42
C PHE A 145 -8.62 -17.05 -12.27
N LEU A 146 -8.50 -17.57 -11.05
CA LEU A 146 -7.87 -18.85 -10.78
C LEU A 146 -8.74 -20.01 -11.28
N GLU A 147 -10.06 -19.93 -11.11
CA GLU A 147 -11.01 -20.93 -11.59
C GLU A 147 -11.06 -21.06 -13.11
N ASN A 148 -10.80 -19.99 -13.83
CA ASN A 148 -10.77 -19.97 -15.30
C ASN A 148 -9.46 -20.49 -15.92
N ARG A 149 -8.50 -20.94 -15.10
CA ARG A 149 -7.25 -21.50 -15.63
C ARG A 149 -7.39 -22.98 -15.96
N ASP A 150 -6.68 -23.43 -17.00
CA ASP A 150 -6.74 -24.81 -17.50
C ASP A 150 -6.46 -25.85 -16.41
N ARG A 151 -5.52 -25.55 -15.52
CA ARG A 151 -5.13 -26.47 -14.44
C ARG A 151 -6.14 -26.58 -13.30
N TYR A 152 -7.07 -25.63 -13.17
CA TYR A 152 -8.14 -25.71 -12.17
C TYR A 152 -9.06 -26.93 -12.35
N GLN A 153 -9.07 -27.52 -13.55
CA GLN A 153 -9.79 -28.76 -13.83
C GLN A 153 -9.27 -29.96 -12.99
N HIS A 154 -7.99 -29.91 -12.59
CA HIS A 154 -7.39 -30.96 -11.75
C HIS A 154 -7.74 -30.72 -10.28
N SER A 155 -8.11 -31.81 -9.58
CA SER A 155 -8.59 -31.77 -8.19
C SER A 155 -7.58 -31.14 -7.23
N GLU A 156 -6.28 -31.29 -7.49
CA GLU A 156 -5.17 -30.82 -6.68
C GLU A 156 -5.10 -29.29 -6.60
N PHE A 157 -5.59 -28.59 -7.64
CA PHE A 157 -5.49 -27.13 -7.74
C PHE A 157 -6.81 -26.41 -7.41
N ARG A 158 -7.90 -27.13 -7.15
CA ARG A 158 -9.20 -26.55 -6.83
C ARG A 158 -9.22 -25.75 -5.52
N SER A 159 -8.28 -26.02 -4.62
CA SER A 159 -8.15 -25.31 -3.37
C SER A 159 -7.24 -24.08 -3.44
N ASP A 160 -6.58 -23.82 -4.58
CA ASP A 160 -5.66 -22.69 -4.75
C ASP A 160 -6.28 -21.32 -4.45
N PRO A 161 -7.51 -21.01 -4.91
CA PRO A 161 -8.15 -19.75 -4.60
C PRO A 161 -8.29 -19.50 -3.10
N GLU A 162 -8.81 -20.50 -2.37
CA GLU A 162 -9.01 -20.43 -0.93
C GLU A 162 -7.66 -20.36 -0.17
N ARG A 163 -6.69 -21.17 -0.59
CA ARG A 163 -5.34 -21.20 0.00
C ARG A 163 -4.62 -19.86 -0.18
N LEU A 164 -4.73 -19.24 -1.36
CA LEU A 164 -4.13 -17.92 -1.59
C LEU A 164 -4.68 -16.87 -0.62
N LEU A 165 -6.01 -16.79 -0.48
CA LEU A 165 -6.63 -15.82 0.43
C LEU A 165 -6.23 -16.08 1.89
N LYS A 166 -6.23 -17.35 2.32
CA LYS A 166 -5.80 -17.72 3.68
C LYS A 166 -4.33 -17.37 3.91
N CYS A 167 -3.45 -17.71 2.99
CA CYS A 167 -2.02 -17.40 3.05
C CYS A 167 -1.79 -15.88 3.16
N ALA A 168 -2.45 -15.08 2.32
CA ALA A 168 -2.36 -13.63 2.37
C ALA A 168 -2.81 -13.07 3.73
N LYS A 169 -3.96 -13.52 4.26
CA LYS A 169 -4.45 -13.10 5.58
C LYS A 169 -3.49 -13.46 6.71
N GLU A 170 -2.94 -14.67 6.71
CA GLU A 170 -1.99 -15.14 7.72
C GLU A 170 -0.73 -14.27 7.75
N ILE A 171 -0.17 -13.95 6.56
CA ILE A 171 1.04 -13.12 6.43
C ILE A 171 0.75 -11.67 6.87
N ILE A 172 -0.34 -11.09 6.39
CA ILE A 172 -0.65 -9.67 6.61
C ILE A 172 -1.04 -9.41 8.07
N LYS A 173 -1.84 -10.29 8.67
CA LYS A 173 -2.24 -10.18 10.08
C LYS A 173 -1.04 -10.20 11.02
N ALA A 174 -0.02 -10.93 10.67
CA ALA A 174 1.18 -11.11 11.47
C ALA A 174 2.19 -9.96 11.34
N LYS A 175 2.01 -9.04 10.39
CA LYS A 175 2.84 -7.85 10.16
C LYS A 175 1.96 -6.62 10.13
N ASN A 176 2.41 -5.58 10.79
CA ASN A 176 1.68 -4.30 10.86
C ASN A 176 1.87 -3.51 9.55
N LEU A 177 1.31 -4.03 8.45
CA LEU A 177 1.38 -3.39 7.13
C LEU A 177 0.32 -2.30 7.01
N SER A 178 0.67 -1.17 6.41
CA SER A 178 -0.31 -0.15 6.03
C SER A 178 -1.26 -0.67 4.94
N LEU A 179 -2.47 -0.13 4.88
CA LEU A 179 -3.45 -0.51 3.84
C LEU A 179 -2.89 -0.36 2.43
N ARG A 180 -2.10 0.67 2.18
CA ARG A 180 -1.44 0.91 0.88
C ARG A 180 -0.41 -0.19 0.56
N GLN A 181 0.33 -0.68 1.56
CA GLN A 181 1.24 -1.81 1.36
C GLN A 181 0.46 -3.09 1.06
N ILE A 182 -0.63 -3.34 1.78
CA ILE A 182 -1.50 -4.50 1.54
C ILE A 182 -2.07 -4.46 0.12
N GLU A 183 -2.63 -3.33 -0.29
CA GLU A 183 -3.16 -3.13 -1.65
C GLU A 183 -2.09 -3.39 -2.72
N LYS A 184 -0.88 -2.85 -2.56
CA LYS A 184 0.23 -3.09 -3.48
C LYS A 184 0.58 -4.58 -3.60
N LEU A 185 0.57 -5.34 -2.50
CA LEU A 185 0.81 -6.78 -2.54
C LEU A 185 -0.25 -7.49 -3.42
N PHE A 186 -1.53 -7.18 -3.24
CA PHE A 186 -2.60 -7.76 -4.04
C PHE A 186 -2.53 -7.34 -5.51
N VAL A 187 -2.31 -6.05 -5.80
CA VAL A 187 -2.15 -5.54 -7.17
C VAL A 187 -0.99 -6.25 -7.88
N HIS A 188 0.19 -6.29 -7.27
CA HIS A 188 1.36 -6.91 -7.88
C HIS A 188 1.14 -8.41 -8.08
N THR A 189 0.56 -9.11 -7.10
CA THR A 189 0.22 -10.52 -7.23
C THR A 189 -0.71 -10.74 -8.42
N ARG A 190 -1.77 -9.96 -8.53
CA ARG A 190 -2.75 -10.09 -9.62
C ARG A 190 -2.12 -9.83 -11.00
N LEU A 191 -1.24 -8.83 -11.11
CA LEU A 191 -0.52 -8.51 -12.34
C LEU A 191 0.41 -9.66 -12.75
N VAL A 192 1.22 -10.18 -11.82
CA VAL A 192 2.12 -11.30 -12.08
C VAL A 192 1.35 -12.53 -12.54
N LEU A 193 0.30 -12.90 -11.81
CA LEU A 193 -0.53 -14.06 -12.17
C LEU A 193 -1.18 -13.89 -13.54
N SER A 194 -1.58 -12.67 -13.90
CA SER A 194 -2.20 -12.37 -15.21
C SER A 194 -1.22 -12.44 -16.37
N SER A 195 0.05 -12.14 -16.13
CA SER A 195 1.08 -12.16 -17.18
C SER A 195 1.57 -13.57 -17.52
N CYS A 196 1.19 -14.58 -16.72
CA CYS A 196 1.55 -15.97 -16.96
C CYS A 196 0.53 -16.65 -17.89
N SER A 197 1.03 -17.41 -18.87
CA SER A 197 0.18 -18.19 -19.79
C SER A 197 -0.75 -19.15 -19.05
N SER A 198 -1.95 -19.44 -19.61
CA SER A 198 -2.98 -20.26 -18.97
C SER A 198 -2.54 -21.70 -18.68
N ASN A 199 -1.67 -22.23 -19.51
CA ASN A 199 -1.15 -23.61 -19.41
C ASN A 199 -0.02 -23.77 -18.39
N HIS A 200 0.57 -22.67 -17.88
CA HIS A 200 1.60 -22.73 -16.85
C HIS A 200 0.95 -22.79 -15.45
N TYR A 201 1.52 -23.60 -14.57
CA TYR A 201 1.15 -23.53 -13.16
C TYR A 201 1.81 -22.31 -12.52
N ILE A 202 1.01 -21.53 -11.78
CA ILE A 202 1.40 -20.19 -11.34
C ILE A 202 1.72 -20.09 -9.85
N PHE A 203 1.67 -21.21 -9.10
CA PHE A 203 1.96 -21.25 -7.67
C PHE A 203 1.39 -20.02 -6.93
N PRO A 204 0.07 -19.87 -6.77
CA PRO A 204 -0.51 -18.61 -6.33
C PRO A 204 0.00 -18.13 -4.97
N GLN A 205 0.14 -19.05 -3.99
CA GLN A 205 0.67 -18.74 -2.67
C GLN A 205 2.14 -18.33 -2.74
N LEU A 206 2.98 -19.05 -3.48
CA LEU A 206 4.38 -18.74 -3.69
C LEU A 206 4.54 -17.38 -4.38
N THR A 207 3.70 -17.08 -5.38
CA THR A 207 3.73 -15.79 -6.06
C THR A 207 3.50 -14.65 -5.07
N PHE A 208 2.50 -14.80 -4.19
CA PHE A 208 2.23 -13.81 -3.14
C PHE A 208 3.42 -13.70 -2.16
N ILE A 209 3.97 -14.83 -1.72
CA ILE A 209 5.13 -14.87 -0.81
C ILE A 209 6.34 -14.19 -1.43
N LEU A 210 6.67 -14.45 -2.68
CA LEU A 210 7.81 -13.82 -3.35
C LEU A 210 7.65 -12.30 -3.49
N ILE A 211 6.45 -11.84 -3.80
CA ILE A 211 6.13 -10.41 -3.86
C ILE A 211 6.23 -9.77 -2.46
N TYR A 212 5.75 -10.47 -1.43
CA TYR A 212 5.88 -10.05 -0.05
C TYR A 212 7.35 -9.97 0.39
N ILE A 213 8.15 -11.03 0.17
CA ILE A 213 9.59 -11.03 0.49
C ILE A 213 10.28 -9.87 -0.22
N ARG A 214 10.02 -9.67 -1.50
CA ARG A 214 10.57 -8.55 -2.26
C ARG A 214 10.22 -7.18 -1.69
N SER A 215 9.00 -7.03 -1.15
CA SER A 215 8.53 -5.77 -0.54
C SER A 215 9.21 -5.47 0.81
N ILE A 216 9.51 -6.51 1.59
CA ILE A 216 10.05 -6.38 2.95
C ILE A 216 11.58 -6.47 2.97
N ASP A 217 12.16 -7.40 2.20
CA ASP A 217 13.61 -7.61 2.08
C ASP A 217 14.00 -7.84 0.61
N PRO A 218 14.18 -6.77 -0.16
CA PRO A 218 14.57 -6.87 -1.57
C PRO A 218 15.91 -7.59 -1.78
N LYS A 219 16.83 -7.47 -0.82
CA LYS A 219 18.14 -8.13 -0.88
C LYS A 219 18.01 -9.65 -0.79
N PHE A 220 17.25 -10.12 0.17
CA PHE A 220 16.98 -11.53 0.34
C PHE A 220 16.23 -12.11 -0.88
N TYR A 221 15.24 -11.38 -1.41
CA TYR A 221 14.57 -11.75 -2.65
C TYR A 221 15.56 -11.97 -3.79
N LEU A 222 16.49 -11.04 -4.01
CA LEU A 222 17.52 -11.16 -5.06
C LEU A 222 18.46 -12.35 -4.82
N GLN A 223 18.83 -12.62 -3.59
CA GLN A 223 19.65 -13.78 -3.25
C GLN A 223 18.95 -15.11 -3.56
N ILE A 224 17.64 -15.19 -3.30
CA ILE A 224 16.80 -16.35 -3.64
C ILE A 224 16.75 -16.56 -5.14
N ILE A 225 16.35 -15.56 -5.93
CA ILE A 225 16.16 -15.73 -7.36
C ILE A 225 17.46 -15.95 -8.13
N ASN A 226 18.58 -15.45 -7.61
CA ASN A 226 19.90 -15.66 -8.18
C ASN A 226 20.61 -16.93 -7.63
N GLN A 227 19.93 -17.75 -6.84
CA GLN A 227 20.43 -19.02 -6.31
C GLN A 227 21.74 -18.85 -5.51
N GLN A 228 21.87 -17.76 -4.74
CA GLN A 228 23.06 -17.42 -3.97
C GLN A 228 23.07 -18.04 -2.57
N LEU A 229 21.98 -18.67 -2.16
CA LEU A 229 21.79 -19.24 -0.83
C LEU A 229 21.63 -20.75 -0.90
N SER A 230 22.08 -21.44 0.12
CA SER A 230 21.66 -22.81 0.38
C SER A 230 20.20 -22.84 0.85
N ILE A 231 19.56 -23.98 0.75
CA ILE A 231 18.18 -24.15 1.26
C ILE A 231 18.12 -23.87 2.77
N GLN A 232 19.16 -24.28 3.52
CA GLN A 232 19.22 -24.05 4.95
C GLN A 232 19.34 -22.56 5.28
N GLU A 233 20.16 -21.80 4.54
CA GLU A 233 20.24 -20.34 4.73
C GLU A 233 18.91 -19.65 4.47
N ILE A 234 18.13 -20.13 3.48
CA ILE A 234 16.76 -19.63 3.27
C ILE A 234 15.88 -19.94 4.48
N ALA A 235 15.93 -21.19 4.98
CA ALA A 235 15.14 -21.62 6.14
C ALA A 235 15.48 -20.80 7.39
N ASP A 236 16.75 -20.50 7.62
CA ASP A 236 17.25 -19.74 8.77
C ASP A 236 16.85 -18.24 8.68
N HIS A 237 16.60 -17.74 7.47
CA HIS A 237 16.18 -16.35 7.26
C HIS A 237 14.66 -16.15 7.37
N ILE A 238 13.85 -17.19 7.12
CA ILE A 238 12.38 -17.13 7.17
C ILE A 238 11.85 -16.51 8.47
N PRO A 239 12.34 -16.85 9.69
CA PRO A 239 11.84 -16.27 10.93
C PRO A 239 12.06 -14.76 11.07
N GLN A 240 12.99 -14.19 10.32
CA GLN A 240 13.26 -12.75 10.34
C GLN A 240 12.22 -11.98 9.51
N ILE A 241 11.70 -12.61 8.47
CA ILE A 241 10.72 -12.02 7.54
C ILE A 241 9.29 -12.33 7.96
N PHE A 242 9.04 -13.59 8.33
CA PHE A 242 7.73 -14.07 8.74
C PHE A 242 7.69 -14.19 10.27
N PRO A 243 6.72 -13.59 10.94
CA PRO A 243 6.63 -13.69 12.40
C PRO A 243 6.30 -15.12 12.84
N THR A 244 6.84 -15.51 13.97
CA THR A 244 6.66 -16.86 14.54
C THR A 244 5.19 -17.20 14.80
N THR A 245 4.36 -16.20 15.11
CA THR A 245 2.90 -16.38 15.27
C THR A 245 2.20 -16.93 14.04
N MET A 246 2.77 -16.73 12.85
CA MET A 246 2.27 -17.28 11.60
C MET A 246 2.37 -18.81 11.58
N PHE A 247 3.30 -19.39 12.33
CA PHE A 247 3.57 -20.83 12.39
C PHE A 247 2.89 -21.51 13.59
N GLN A 248 2.33 -20.76 14.54
CA GLN A 248 1.58 -21.31 15.66
C GLN A 248 0.26 -21.88 15.18
N GLU A 249 0.06 -23.18 15.33
CA GLU A 249 -1.16 -23.85 14.92
C GLU A 249 -2.32 -23.58 15.87
N PRO A 250 -3.50 -23.20 15.37
CA PRO A 250 -4.69 -23.07 16.19
C PRO A 250 -5.28 -24.41 16.64
N SER A 251 -4.96 -25.51 15.95
CA SER A 251 -5.37 -26.86 16.28
C SER A 251 -4.49 -27.91 15.61
N GLN A 252 -4.44 -29.14 16.19
CA GLN A 252 -3.64 -30.26 15.67
C GLN A 252 -4.04 -30.74 14.26
N TYR A 253 -5.13 -30.25 13.70
CA TYR A 253 -5.74 -30.80 12.46
C TYR A 253 -5.71 -29.87 11.24
N THR A 254 -5.37 -28.59 11.39
CA THR A 254 -5.38 -27.65 10.28
C THR A 254 -3.98 -27.11 9.98
N GLN A 255 -3.41 -27.52 8.86
CA GLN A 255 -2.18 -26.90 8.35
C GLN A 255 -2.48 -25.50 7.87
N LYS A 256 -1.63 -24.52 8.25
CA LYS A 256 -1.76 -23.14 7.77
C LYS A 256 -1.43 -23.06 6.28
N ALA A 257 -2.17 -22.21 5.57
CA ALA A 257 -1.99 -22.03 4.13
C ALA A 257 -0.62 -21.43 3.80
N SER A 258 -0.05 -20.63 4.70
CA SER A 258 1.30 -20.09 4.59
C SER A 258 2.39 -21.16 4.60
N LEU A 259 2.22 -22.26 5.34
CA LEU A 259 3.17 -23.40 5.30
C LEU A 259 3.20 -24.06 3.93
N TRP A 260 2.07 -24.18 3.28
CA TRP A 260 2.00 -24.69 1.91
C TRP A 260 2.74 -23.77 0.92
N GLY A 261 2.58 -22.46 1.07
CA GLY A 261 3.31 -21.49 0.24
C GLY A 261 4.83 -21.52 0.48
N LEU A 262 5.28 -21.78 1.71
CA LEU A 262 6.70 -22.01 1.99
C LEU A 262 7.19 -23.35 1.43
N ALA A 263 6.38 -24.40 1.48
CA ALA A 263 6.70 -25.67 0.83
C ALA A 263 6.86 -25.49 -0.69
N ASP A 264 6.00 -24.69 -1.34
CA ASP A 264 6.16 -24.28 -2.74
C ASP A 264 7.51 -23.57 -2.98
N LEU A 265 7.92 -22.66 -2.07
CA LEU A 265 9.19 -21.96 -2.16
C LEU A 265 10.36 -22.94 -2.16
N PHE A 266 10.41 -23.84 -1.18
CA PHE A 266 11.49 -24.82 -1.06
C PHE A 266 11.50 -25.82 -2.22
N TYR A 267 10.34 -26.27 -2.64
CA TYR A 267 10.21 -27.15 -3.81
C TYR A 267 10.75 -26.47 -5.07
N CYS A 268 10.26 -25.27 -5.41
CA CYS A 268 10.68 -24.55 -6.62
C CYS A 268 12.15 -24.15 -6.57
N TYR A 269 12.66 -23.78 -5.39
CA TYR A 269 14.07 -23.46 -5.21
C TYR A 269 14.95 -24.69 -5.49
N ALA A 270 14.61 -25.85 -4.92
CA ALA A 270 15.33 -27.08 -5.18
C ALA A 270 15.29 -27.50 -6.65
N GLN A 271 14.11 -27.43 -7.29
CA GLN A 271 13.96 -27.74 -8.71
C GLN A 271 14.81 -26.84 -9.61
N SER A 272 15.10 -25.61 -9.18
CA SER A 272 15.95 -24.71 -9.96
C SER A 272 17.40 -25.19 -10.03
N PHE A 273 17.90 -25.91 -9.01
CA PHE A 273 19.24 -26.52 -9.01
C PHE A 273 19.28 -27.85 -9.79
N GLU A 274 18.22 -28.64 -9.77
CA GLU A 274 18.14 -29.88 -10.55
C GLU A 274 18.31 -29.62 -12.05
N ARG A 275 17.78 -28.50 -12.54
CA ARG A 275 17.92 -28.08 -13.93
C ARG A 275 19.36 -27.66 -14.30
N THR A 276 20.17 -27.30 -13.33
CA THR A 276 21.58 -26.96 -13.52
C THR A 276 22.53 -28.15 -13.37
N GLY A 277 21.99 -29.36 -13.19
CA GLY A 277 22.78 -30.59 -13.07
C GLY A 277 23.30 -30.90 -11.65
N HIS A 278 22.89 -30.10 -10.66
CA HIS A 278 23.22 -30.30 -9.24
C HIS A 278 21.94 -30.51 -8.42
N PRO A 279 21.40 -31.73 -8.33
CA PRO A 279 20.17 -31.97 -7.58
C PRO A 279 20.40 -31.71 -6.09
N LEU A 280 19.65 -30.76 -5.53
CA LEU A 280 19.54 -30.56 -4.10
C LEU A 280 18.59 -31.60 -3.52
N LYS A 281 19.13 -32.61 -2.85
CA LYS A 281 18.34 -33.59 -2.10
C LYS A 281 17.85 -32.94 -0.82
N ILE A 282 16.62 -32.38 -0.84
CA ILE A 282 16.01 -31.74 0.32
C ILE A 282 15.62 -32.78 1.36
N ILE A 283 15.22 -33.99 0.93
CA ILE A 283 14.75 -35.06 1.81
C ILE A 283 15.12 -36.41 1.19
N SER A 284 15.90 -37.20 1.93
CA SER A 284 16.08 -38.60 1.60
C SER A 284 14.93 -39.42 2.13
N HIS A 285 14.17 -40.05 1.24
CA HIS A 285 13.16 -41.04 1.60
C HIS A 285 13.85 -42.29 2.19
N GLY A 286 13.65 -42.51 3.48
CA GLY A 286 13.64 -43.84 4.09
C GLY A 286 14.95 -44.59 4.18
N GLN A 287 16.07 -43.96 4.56
CA GLN A 287 17.17 -44.65 5.27
C GLN A 287 18.06 -43.65 6.02
N THR A 288 18.38 -44.03 7.24
CA THR A 288 19.36 -43.51 8.17
C THR A 288 20.71 -43.21 7.52
N GLN A 289 20.94 -41.91 7.24
CA GLN A 289 22.22 -41.21 7.15
C GLN A 289 22.09 -40.07 6.14
N SER A 290 22.02 -39.08 6.74
CA SER A 290 22.03 -37.96 6.89
C SER A 290 22.74 -36.68 6.45
N GLU A 291 23.04 -36.16 5.44
CA GLU A 291 23.78 -34.91 5.32
C GLU A 291 22.98 -33.68 4.85
N ASN A 292 21.72 -33.83 4.50
CA ASN A 292 20.92 -32.70 4.02
C ASN A 292 19.50 -32.71 4.60
N ARG A 293 19.37 -32.67 5.92
CA ARG A 293 18.09 -32.42 6.56
C ARG A 293 17.86 -30.90 6.66
N LEU A 294 16.88 -30.41 5.91
CA LEU A 294 16.33 -29.08 6.14
C LEU A 294 15.77 -29.02 7.56
N THR A 295 16.35 -28.15 8.39
CA THR A 295 15.92 -27.95 9.77
C THR A 295 15.40 -26.54 9.91
N PHE A 296 14.14 -26.40 10.31
CA PHE A 296 13.59 -25.10 10.70
C PHE A 296 13.82 -24.91 12.19
N ASN A 297 14.62 -23.93 12.55
CA ASN A 297 14.84 -23.49 13.94
C ASN A 297 13.73 -22.52 14.40
N ILE A 298 12.48 -22.92 14.18
CA ILE A 298 11.30 -22.18 14.64
C ILE A 298 10.58 -23.10 15.60
N ASP A 299 10.43 -22.69 16.86
CA ASP A 299 9.89 -23.49 17.98
C ASP A 299 8.50 -24.10 17.70
N TYR A 300 7.80 -23.66 16.65
CA TYR A 300 6.42 -24.05 16.36
C TYR A 300 6.24 -24.69 14.99
N VAL A 301 7.31 -24.87 14.18
CA VAL A 301 7.20 -25.53 12.88
C VAL A 301 7.49 -27.03 13.06
N ASP A 302 6.48 -27.83 12.77
CA ASP A 302 6.68 -29.28 12.64
C ASP A 302 7.46 -29.57 11.34
N ASN A 303 8.77 -29.78 11.49
CA ASN A 303 9.66 -30.10 10.39
C ASN A 303 9.16 -31.32 9.57
N THR A 304 8.50 -32.28 10.21
CA THR A 304 7.95 -33.45 9.54
C THR A 304 6.80 -33.08 8.64
N LYS A 305 5.92 -32.19 9.07
CA LYS A 305 4.77 -31.73 8.26
C LYS A 305 5.22 -30.91 7.05
N LEU A 306 6.19 -30.01 7.23
CA LEU A 306 6.75 -29.23 6.12
C LEU A 306 7.47 -30.15 5.12
N ALA A 307 8.28 -31.07 5.61
CA ALA A 307 8.93 -32.09 4.80
C ALA A 307 7.91 -32.90 3.99
N THR A 308 6.82 -33.33 4.63
CA THR A 308 5.73 -34.07 3.97
C THR A 308 5.06 -33.22 2.90
N ALA A 309 4.82 -31.93 3.13
CA ALA A 309 4.27 -31.01 2.15
C ALA A 309 5.18 -30.84 0.93
N ILE A 310 6.49 -30.69 1.14
CA ILE A 310 7.47 -30.58 0.05
C ILE A 310 7.50 -31.88 -0.79
N ILE A 311 7.50 -33.06 -0.14
CA ILE A 311 7.46 -34.36 -0.84
C ILE A 311 6.18 -34.47 -1.67
N HIS A 312 5.04 -34.09 -1.09
CA HIS A 312 3.75 -34.12 -1.79
C HIS A 312 3.79 -33.28 -3.08
N TYR A 313 4.45 -32.13 -3.06
CA TYR A 313 4.62 -31.28 -4.24
C TYR A 313 5.50 -31.91 -5.34
N TYR A 314 6.52 -32.67 -4.97
CA TYR A 314 7.30 -33.44 -5.96
C TYR A 314 6.43 -34.41 -6.74
N GLN A 315 5.41 -34.98 -6.10
CA GLN A 315 4.46 -35.92 -6.75
C GLN A 315 3.45 -35.19 -7.66
N ILE A 316 2.98 -34.01 -7.24
CA ILE A 316 1.94 -33.23 -7.94
C ILE A 316 2.51 -32.44 -9.11
N TYR A 317 3.57 -31.68 -8.87
CA TYR A 317 4.05 -30.69 -9.83
C TYR A 317 4.96 -31.24 -10.92
N GLN A 318 5.47 -32.47 -10.78
CA GLN A 318 6.24 -33.20 -11.81
C GLN A 318 7.28 -32.34 -12.53
N GLY A 319 8.11 -31.59 -11.78
CA GLY A 319 9.15 -30.75 -12.35
C GLY A 319 8.68 -29.36 -12.81
N ALA A 320 7.46 -28.91 -12.47
CA ALA A 320 7.05 -27.53 -12.68
C ALA A 320 7.98 -26.58 -11.93
N GLY A 321 8.49 -25.56 -12.62
CA GLY A 321 9.38 -24.56 -12.04
C GLY A 321 8.75 -23.17 -12.05
N TRP A 322 9.40 -22.24 -11.40
CA TRP A 322 8.95 -20.86 -11.14
C TRP A 322 9.57 -19.79 -12.05
N SER A 323 10.40 -20.15 -13.02
CA SER A 323 11.15 -19.18 -13.84
C SER A 323 10.26 -18.14 -14.53
N HIS A 324 9.06 -18.55 -14.97
CA HIS A 324 8.08 -17.65 -15.58
C HIS A 324 7.50 -16.65 -14.55
N ILE A 325 7.32 -17.05 -13.30
CA ILE A 325 6.85 -16.19 -12.20
C ILE A 325 7.93 -15.16 -11.84
N ILE A 326 9.19 -15.60 -11.66
CA ILE A 326 10.31 -14.71 -11.39
C ILE A 326 10.47 -13.68 -12.50
N LYS A 327 10.40 -14.11 -13.76
CA LYS A 327 10.43 -13.20 -14.91
C LYS A 327 9.32 -12.17 -14.86
N ALA A 328 8.10 -12.59 -14.54
CA ALA A 328 6.96 -11.69 -14.42
C ALA A 328 7.10 -10.70 -13.24
N ILE A 329 7.58 -11.15 -12.08
CA ILE A 329 7.85 -10.27 -10.93
C ILE A 329 8.94 -9.24 -11.29
N ASN A 330 9.99 -9.63 -12.00
CA ASN A 330 11.08 -8.72 -12.37
C ASN A 330 10.66 -7.68 -13.41
N LEU A 331 9.70 -8.00 -14.29
CA LEU A 331 9.13 -7.03 -15.22
C LEU A 331 8.38 -5.88 -14.52
N LEU A 332 7.87 -6.08 -13.30
CA LEU A 332 7.27 -5.01 -12.50
C LEU A 332 8.30 -3.95 -12.08
N ASN A 333 9.61 -4.24 -12.09
CA ASN A 333 10.66 -3.26 -11.78
C ASN A 333 10.77 -2.16 -12.84
N SER A 334 10.59 -2.49 -14.10
CA SER A 334 10.68 -1.52 -15.20
C SER A 334 9.53 -0.50 -15.20
N ILE A 335 8.46 -0.74 -14.42
CA ILE A 335 7.30 0.16 -14.32
C ILE A 335 7.46 1.13 -13.13
N THR A 336 8.21 0.74 -12.09
CA THR A 336 8.36 1.53 -10.85
C THR A 336 9.60 2.44 -10.84
N GLU A 337 10.54 2.29 -11.77
CA GLU A 337 11.75 3.12 -11.90
C GLU A 337 11.54 4.37 -12.79
N THR A 338 10.33 4.60 -13.28
CA THR A 338 9.99 5.72 -14.18
C THR A 338 9.18 6.83 -13.50
N GLU A 339 9.12 6.88 -12.15
CA GLU A 339 8.52 7.99 -11.40
C GLU A 339 9.61 8.73 -10.56
#